data_e557983fac9c70aeade417ffb1929642
#
_entry.id   e557983fac9c70aeade417ffb1929642
#
_cell.length_a   1.000
_cell.length_b   1.000
_cell.length_c   1.000
_cell.angle_alpha   90.00
_cell.angle_beta   90.00
_cell.angle_gamma   90.00
#
_symmetry.space_group_name_H-M   'P 1'
#
loop_
_entity.id
_entity.type
_entity.pdbx_description
1 polymer ?
#
loop_
_entity_poly.entity_id
_entity_poly.type
_entity_poly.pdbx_seq_one_letter_code
_entity_poly.pdbx_strand_id
1 'polypeptide(L)'
;MVDHDVRVEVAHGDPSSTLVVHGEVDVSSAGVLEAAIAAARDGGCREVVVDLGDVSFIDLAGLRVLHLAAVDGLGVVVRNPSRLARRVIGLAGMTDALPIEGDDEVG
;
A
#
# COMPACT_ATOMS: atom_id res chain seq x y z
N MET A 1 23.56 -8.74 9.46
CA MET A 1 22.71 -7.62 9.15
C MET A 1 21.65 -7.97 8.17
N VAL A 2 20.49 -7.63 8.50
CA VAL A 2 19.37 -7.99 7.67
C VAL A 2 19.14 -6.92 6.63
N ASP A 3 19.05 -7.34 5.40
CA ASP A 3 18.69 -6.41 4.37
C ASP A 3 17.23 -6.50 4.16
N HIS A 4 16.56 -5.41 4.42
CA HIS A 4 15.17 -5.35 4.07
C HIS A 4 15.11 -4.88 2.64
N ASP A 5 14.89 -5.80 1.75
CA ASP A 5 14.86 -5.46 0.35
C ASP A 5 13.60 -4.75 -0.04
N VAL A 6 13.09 -3.90 0.82
CA VAL A 6 11.93 -3.09 0.47
C VAL A 6 12.39 -1.72 0.00
N ARG A 7 11.80 -1.24 -1.06
CA ARG A 7 12.10 0.08 -1.62
C ARG A 7 10.80 0.68 -2.11
N VAL A 8 10.61 1.96 -1.85
CA VAL A 8 9.41 2.65 -2.31
C VAL A 8 9.82 3.82 -3.19
N GLU A 9 9.32 3.82 -4.42
CA GLU A 9 9.50 4.93 -5.33
C GLU A 9 8.25 5.78 -5.31
N VAL A 10 8.41 7.09 -5.22
CA VAL A 10 7.28 7.98 -5.09
C VAL A 10 7.17 8.86 -6.32
N ALA A 11 6.02 8.80 -6.97
CA ALA A 11 5.67 9.74 -8.03
C ALA A 11 4.68 10.72 -7.41
N HIS A 12 5.18 11.91 -7.10
CA HIS A 12 4.37 12.92 -6.43
C HIS A 12 3.32 13.48 -7.37
N GLY A 13 2.15 13.78 -6.83
CA GLY A 13 1.07 14.37 -7.58
C GLY A 13 0.12 15.06 -6.63
N ASP A 14 -0.83 15.79 -7.19
CA ASP A 14 -1.82 16.54 -6.43
C ASP A 14 -3.13 16.40 -7.17
N PRO A 15 -4.14 15.82 -6.54
CA PRO A 15 -4.22 15.41 -5.12
C PRO A 15 -3.70 14.00 -4.84
N SER A 16 -3.17 13.31 -5.82
CA SER A 16 -2.85 11.89 -5.67
C SER A 16 -1.37 11.64 -5.97
N SER A 17 -0.72 10.89 -5.11
CA SER A 17 0.66 10.40 -5.33
C SER A 17 0.62 8.90 -5.55
N THR A 18 1.58 8.38 -6.30
CA THR A 18 1.71 6.96 -6.52
C THR A 18 2.98 6.47 -5.84
N LEU A 19 2.82 5.40 -5.05
CA LEU A 19 3.93 4.75 -4.37
C LEU A 19 4.12 3.39 -5.02
N VAL A 20 5.27 3.17 -5.65
CA VAL A 20 5.59 1.87 -6.22
C VAL A 20 6.48 1.15 -5.22
N VAL A 21 5.99 0.04 -4.70
CA VAL A 21 6.66 -0.70 -3.65
C VAL A 21 7.36 -1.90 -4.27
N HIS A 22 8.62 -2.12 -3.90
CA HIS A 22 9.40 -3.24 -4.40
C HIS A 22 9.87 -4.08 -3.23
N GLY A 23 9.86 -5.38 -3.40
CA GLY A 23 10.47 -6.31 -2.46
C GLY A 23 9.50 -6.96 -1.52
N GLU A 24 9.90 -7.15 -0.29
CA GLU A 24 9.11 -7.86 0.69
C GLU A 24 8.68 -6.91 1.80
N VAL A 25 7.41 -6.94 2.13
CA VAL A 25 6.87 -6.08 3.18
C VAL A 25 6.36 -6.95 4.31
N ASP A 26 7.11 -6.96 5.40
CA ASP A 26 6.77 -7.73 6.58
C ASP A 26 6.92 -6.84 7.81
N VAL A 27 6.83 -7.42 8.98
CA VAL A 27 6.86 -6.65 10.23
C VAL A 27 8.16 -5.85 10.36
N SER A 28 9.27 -6.35 9.83
CA SER A 28 10.55 -5.67 9.97
C SER A 28 10.75 -4.56 8.94
N SER A 29 10.02 -4.59 7.84
CA SER A 29 10.16 -3.59 6.76
C SER A 29 8.94 -2.68 6.61
N ALA A 30 7.88 -2.96 7.32
CA ALA A 30 6.65 -2.16 7.19
C ALA A 30 6.87 -0.69 7.51
N GLY A 31 7.85 -0.37 8.36
CA GLY A 31 8.16 1.02 8.68
C GLY A 31 8.60 1.85 7.49
N VAL A 32 9.23 1.21 6.50
CA VAL A 32 9.64 1.93 5.29
C VAL A 32 8.40 2.39 4.51
N LEU A 33 7.41 1.52 4.40
CA LEU A 33 6.16 1.87 3.74
C LEU A 33 5.42 2.95 4.53
N GLU A 34 5.39 2.81 5.84
CA GLU A 34 4.73 3.78 6.70
C GLU A 34 5.35 5.17 6.52
N ALA A 35 6.68 5.25 6.48
CA ALA A 35 7.37 6.52 6.31
C ALA A 35 7.07 7.15 4.96
N ALA A 36 6.98 6.33 3.90
CA ALA A 36 6.67 6.85 2.57
C ALA A 36 5.25 7.42 2.52
N ILE A 37 4.30 6.76 3.17
CA ILE A 37 2.93 7.25 3.24
C ILE A 37 2.86 8.54 4.03
N ALA A 38 3.57 8.61 5.15
CA ALA A 38 3.58 9.82 5.97
C ALA A 38 4.17 11.00 5.19
N ALA A 39 5.23 10.76 4.42
CA ALA A 39 5.84 11.82 3.62
C ALA A 39 4.87 12.30 2.53
N ALA A 40 4.12 11.41 1.91
CA ALA A 40 3.14 11.80 0.91
C ALA A 40 2.03 12.64 1.54
N ARG A 41 1.57 12.22 2.71
CA ARG A 41 0.53 12.97 3.42
C ARG A 41 1.03 14.35 3.82
N ASP A 42 2.26 14.44 4.32
CA ASP A 42 2.84 15.71 4.74
C ASP A 42 3.04 16.64 3.54
N GLY A 43 3.22 16.09 2.36
CA GLY A 43 3.31 16.86 1.13
C GLY A 43 1.98 17.37 0.62
N GLY A 44 0.89 17.05 1.32
CA GLY A 44 -0.43 17.60 1.00
C GLY A 44 -1.31 16.70 0.14
N CYS A 45 -0.88 15.50 -0.21
CA CYS A 45 -1.75 14.67 -1.04
C CYS A 45 -2.88 14.11 -0.21
N ARG A 46 -4.01 13.88 -0.87
CA ARG A 46 -5.22 13.36 -0.23
C ARG A 46 -5.44 11.89 -0.53
N GLU A 47 -4.73 11.39 -1.52
CA GLU A 47 -4.90 10.02 -1.95
C GLU A 47 -3.55 9.47 -2.35
N VAL A 48 -3.30 8.21 -2.04
CA VAL A 48 -2.13 7.51 -2.54
C VAL A 48 -2.60 6.27 -3.27
N VAL A 49 -1.98 6.01 -4.41
CA VAL A 49 -2.12 4.75 -5.11
C VAL A 49 -0.88 3.95 -4.77
N VAL A 50 -1.07 2.79 -4.18
CA VAL A 50 0.03 1.93 -3.75
C VAL A 50 0.13 0.77 -4.73
N ASP A 51 1.17 0.77 -5.54
CA ASP A 51 1.37 -0.27 -6.55
C ASP A 51 2.19 -1.39 -5.94
N LEU A 52 1.60 -2.55 -5.85
CA LEU A 52 2.21 -3.74 -5.26
C LEU A 52 2.68 -4.73 -6.30
N GLY A 53 2.76 -4.33 -7.56
CA GLY A 53 3.11 -5.25 -8.65
C GLY A 53 4.49 -5.84 -8.54
N ASP A 54 5.42 -5.14 -7.89
CA ASP A 54 6.79 -5.62 -7.69
C ASP A 54 7.04 -6.14 -6.28
N VAL A 55 5.97 -6.35 -5.51
CA VAL A 55 6.09 -6.90 -4.17
C VAL A 55 6.02 -8.41 -4.26
N SER A 56 7.08 -9.08 -3.81
CA SER A 56 7.13 -10.52 -3.82
C SER A 56 6.44 -11.13 -2.61
N PHE A 57 6.29 -10.35 -1.54
CA PHE A 57 5.63 -10.83 -0.34
C PHE A 57 5.12 -9.65 0.46
N ILE A 58 3.88 -9.75 0.93
CA ILE A 58 3.34 -8.79 1.88
C ILE A 58 2.47 -9.56 2.85
N ASP A 59 2.69 -9.32 4.14
CA ASP A 59 1.89 -9.98 5.17
C ASP A 59 0.94 -8.97 5.79
N LEU A 60 0.26 -9.41 6.84
CA LEU A 60 -0.73 -8.59 7.50
C LEU A 60 -0.12 -7.31 8.08
N ALA A 61 1.14 -7.37 8.52
CA ALA A 61 1.79 -6.18 9.07
C ALA A 61 1.91 -5.09 8.02
N GLY A 62 2.28 -5.46 6.78
CA GLY A 62 2.34 -4.50 5.69
C GLY A 62 0.98 -3.95 5.32
N LEU A 63 -0.01 -4.83 5.20
CA LEU A 63 -1.35 -4.39 4.84
C LEU A 63 -1.96 -3.52 5.93
N ARG A 64 -1.59 -3.75 7.18
CA ARG A 64 -2.09 -2.95 8.28
C ARG A 64 -1.63 -1.50 8.19
N VAL A 65 -0.41 -1.26 7.69
CA VAL A 65 0.06 0.11 7.47
C VAL A 65 -0.89 0.84 6.53
N LEU A 66 -1.27 0.18 5.43
CA LEU A 66 -2.18 0.78 4.47
C LEU A 66 -3.56 1.00 5.07
N HIS A 67 -4.02 0.02 5.83
CA HIS A 67 -5.35 0.10 6.45
C HIS A 67 -5.42 1.24 7.45
N LEU A 68 -4.40 1.41 8.29
CA LEU A 68 -4.40 2.49 9.26
C LEU A 68 -4.37 3.86 8.58
N ALA A 69 -3.63 3.99 7.47
CA ALA A 69 -3.64 5.24 6.73
C ALA A 69 -5.03 5.57 6.21
N ALA A 70 -5.74 4.56 5.72
CA ALA A 70 -7.10 4.75 5.22
C ALA A 70 -8.05 5.15 6.35
N VAL A 71 -7.91 4.52 7.51
CA VAL A 71 -8.75 4.84 8.67
C VAL A 71 -8.49 6.27 9.12
N ASP A 72 -7.25 6.75 8.96
CA ASP A 72 -6.91 8.13 9.33
C ASP A 72 -7.34 9.16 8.30
N GLY A 73 -8.03 8.75 7.27
CA GLY A 73 -8.63 9.68 6.32
C GLY A 73 -7.90 9.87 5.01
N LEU A 74 -6.77 9.19 4.81
CA LEU A 74 -6.08 9.24 3.54
C LEU A 74 -6.76 8.27 2.59
N GLY A 75 -7.06 8.71 1.36
CA GLY A 75 -7.57 7.79 0.37
C GLY A 75 -6.45 6.84 -0.04
N VAL A 76 -6.68 5.55 0.07
CA VAL A 76 -5.69 4.55 -0.32
C VAL A 76 -6.30 3.65 -1.36
N VAL A 77 -5.64 3.53 -2.52
CA VAL A 77 -6.06 2.62 -3.57
C VAL A 77 -4.90 1.68 -3.84
N VAL A 78 -5.18 0.39 -3.90
CA VAL A 78 -4.17 -0.63 -4.16
C VAL A 78 -4.17 -0.97 -5.64
N ARG A 79 -2.99 -1.03 -6.24
CA ARG A 79 -2.83 -1.37 -7.64
C ARG A 79 -1.96 -2.62 -7.77
N ASN A 80 -2.38 -3.53 -8.61
CA ASN A 80 -1.62 -4.74 -8.96
C ASN A 80 -1.23 -5.60 -7.76
N PRO A 81 -2.14 -5.86 -6.79
CA PRO A 81 -1.76 -6.75 -5.69
C PRO A 81 -1.58 -8.16 -6.21
N SER A 82 -0.70 -8.91 -5.57
CA SER A 82 -0.57 -10.33 -5.88
C SER A 82 -1.88 -11.04 -5.50
N ARG A 83 -2.04 -12.25 -6.01
CA ARG A 83 -3.21 -13.04 -5.65
C ARG A 83 -3.28 -13.26 -4.14
N LEU A 84 -2.14 -13.50 -3.51
CA LEU A 84 -2.11 -13.71 -2.07
C LEU A 84 -2.47 -12.42 -1.33
N ALA A 85 -1.92 -11.28 -1.75
CA ALA A 85 -2.24 -10.01 -1.11
C ALA A 85 -3.73 -9.69 -1.21
N ARG A 86 -4.30 -9.92 -2.39
CA ARG A 86 -5.73 -9.72 -2.62
C ARG A 86 -6.57 -10.59 -1.68
N ARG A 87 -6.14 -11.83 -1.50
CA ARG A 87 -6.84 -12.77 -0.64
C ARG A 87 -6.75 -12.35 0.83
N VAL A 88 -5.58 -11.90 1.26
CA VAL A 88 -5.40 -11.45 2.64
C VAL A 88 -6.23 -10.21 2.92
N ILE A 89 -6.28 -9.28 1.97
CA ILE A 89 -7.12 -8.09 2.11
C ILE A 89 -8.58 -8.50 2.36
N GLY A 90 -9.07 -9.46 1.57
CA GLY A 90 -10.44 -9.92 1.73
C GLY A 90 -10.67 -10.62 3.06
N LEU A 91 -9.76 -11.53 3.43
CA LEU A 91 -9.90 -12.29 4.67
C LEU A 91 -9.78 -11.42 5.92
N ALA A 92 -8.99 -10.36 5.83
CA ALA A 92 -8.81 -9.45 6.96
C ALA A 92 -9.92 -8.40 7.07
N GLY A 93 -10.86 -8.41 6.14
CA GLY A 93 -11.97 -7.45 6.18
C GLY A 93 -11.56 -6.05 5.78
N MET A 94 -10.51 -5.92 4.98
CA MET A 94 -9.98 -4.61 4.60
C MET A 94 -10.44 -4.13 3.24
N THR A 95 -11.35 -4.86 2.61
CA THR A 95 -11.75 -4.59 1.22
C THR A 95 -12.31 -3.18 1.05
N ASP A 96 -13.12 -2.72 1.99
CA ASP A 96 -13.73 -1.39 1.86
C ASP A 96 -12.70 -0.28 2.04
N ALA A 97 -11.74 -0.47 2.93
CA ALA A 97 -10.75 0.55 3.21
C ALA A 97 -9.64 0.57 2.16
N LEU A 98 -9.41 -0.55 1.51
CA LEU A 98 -8.32 -0.70 0.54
C LEU A 98 -8.88 -1.18 -0.80
N PRO A 99 -9.63 -0.31 -1.51
CA PRO A 99 -10.14 -0.71 -2.81
C PRO A 99 -9.01 -1.01 -3.78
N ILE A 100 -9.21 -1.97 -4.62
CA ILE A 100 -8.21 -2.41 -5.59
C ILE A 100 -8.59 -1.82 -6.94
N GLU A 101 -7.65 -1.11 -7.54
CA GLU A 101 -7.89 -0.45 -8.80
C GLU A 101 -8.21 -1.46 -9.87
N GLY A 102 -9.30 -1.24 -10.58
CA GLY A 102 -9.71 -2.12 -11.65
C GLY A 102 -10.59 -3.29 -11.24
N ASP A 103 -10.77 -3.53 -9.94
CA ASP A 103 -11.56 -4.66 -9.49
C ASP A 103 -13.05 -4.41 -9.53
N ASP A 104 -13.44 -3.17 -9.60
CA ASP A 104 -14.86 -2.83 -9.54
C ASP A 104 -15.58 -3.12 -10.83
N GLU A 105 -14.86 -3.49 -11.86
CA GLU A 105 -15.52 -3.78 -13.09
C GLU A 105 -15.78 -5.22 -13.27
N VAL A 106 -15.86 -5.94 -12.28
CA VAL A 106 -16.17 -7.34 -12.37
C VAL A 106 -17.55 -7.47 -12.89
N GLY A 107 -17.65 -7.62 -14.01
CA GLY A 107 -18.93 -7.70 -14.65
C GLY A 107 -19.64 -8.94 -14.29
#